data_20692e1eea2447c7164ea27c94ea9456
#
_entry.id   20692e1eea2447c7164ea27c94ea9456
#
_cell.length_a   1.000
_cell.length_b   1.000
_cell.length_c   1.000
_cell.angle_alpha   90.00
_cell.angle_beta   90.00
_cell.angle_gamma   90.00
#
_symmetry.space_group_name_H-M   'P 1'
#
loop_
_entity.id
_entity.type
_entity.pdbx_description
1 polymer ?
#
loop_
_entity_poly.entity_id
_entity_poly.type
_entity_poly.pdbx_seq_one_letter_code
_entity_poly.pdbx_strand_id
1 'polypeptide(L)'
;MTFHRLATRADLFDGYKQAFTVNGTAVLLVHTEGKIYAVENKCGHFGIALETGRVTGIRIQCSQHGAEFDLSTGQVINHVVAHCDPLRTFLVVSRGDEVGIEIIG
;
A
#
# COMPACT_ATOMS: atom_id res chain seq x y z
N MET A 1 -1.16 5.75 19.21
CA MET A 1 -0.57 5.40 17.89
C MET A 1 0.89 5.01 18.07
N THR A 2 1.31 3.99 17.35
CA THR A 2 2.67 3.47 17.43
C THR A 2 3.35 3.60 16.08
N PHE A 3 4.55 4.18 16.08
CA PHE A 3 5.36 4.29 14.88
C PHE A 3 6.09 2.99 14.60
N HIS A 4 6.02 2.49 13.39
CA HIS A 4 6.72 1.29 12.92
C HIS A 4 7.62 1.68 11.75
N ARG A 5 8.93 1.64 11.95
CA ARG A 5 9.88 1.90 10.87
C ARG A 5 9.83 0.77 9.85
N LEU A 6 9.74 1.11 8.58
CA LEU A 6 9.72 0.14 7.49
C LEU A 6 10.95 0.26 6.58
N ALA A 7 11.41 1.48 6.33
CA ALA A 7 12.51 1.72 5.41
C ALA A 7 13.26 3.00 5.80
N THR A 8 14.36 3.26 5.12
CA THR A 8 15.03 4.56 5.20
C THR A 8 14.80 5.32 3.91
N ARG A 9 14.97 6.64 3.93
CA ARG A 9 14.82 7.45 2.71
C ARG A 9 15.76 7.00 1.60
N ALA A 10 16.95 6.52 1.96
CA ALA A 10 17.92 6.05 0.99
C ALA A 10 17.47 4.77 0.27
N ASP A 11 16.56 4.00 0.86
CA ASP A 11 16.05 2.79 0.25
C ASP A 11 14.96 3.04 -0.78
N LEU A 12 14.35 4.23 -0.76
CA LEU A 12 13.18 4.54 -1.56
C LEU A 12 13.55 5.14 -2.90
N PHE A 13 12.88 4.69 -3.94
CA PHE A 13 13.04 5.21 -5.30
C PHE A 13 11.68 5.14 -6.00
N ASP A 14 11.51 5.88 -7.07
CA ASP A 14 10.25 5.85 -7.80
C ASP A 14 10.02 4.45 -8.37
N GLY A 15 8.88 3.87 -8.03
CA GLY A 15 8.55 2.49 -8.36
C GLY A 15 8.84 1.49 -7.24
N TYR A 16 9.38 1.94 -6.11
CA TYR A 16 9.60 1.07 -4.95
C TYR A 16 8.28 0.48 -4.46
N LYS A 17 8.28 -0.82 -4.23
CA LYS A 17 7.10 -1.54 -3.72
C LYS A 17 7.59 -2.71 -2.89
N GLN A 18 7.29 -2.70 -1.59
CA GLN A 18 7.78 -3.72 -0.66
C GLN A 18 6.70 -4.08 0.35
N ALA A 19 6.54 -5.37 0.59
CA ALA A 19 5.60 -5.90 1.57
C ALA A 19 6.25 -6.02 2.94
N PHE A 20 5.48 -5.72 3.97
CA PHE A 20 5.88 -5.84 5.37
C PHE A 20 4.74 -6.45 6.17
N THR A 21 5.09 -7.06 7.31
CA THR A 21 4.09 -7.49 8.28
C THR A 21 4.33 -6.70 9.56
N VAL A 22 3.32 -5.97 10.00
CA VAL A 22 3.39 -5.12 11.19
C VAL A 22 2.27 -5.52 12.12
N ASN A 23 2.61 -6.05 13.29
CA ASN A 23 1.63 -6.53 14.28
C ASN A 23 0.58 -7.46 13.66
N GLY A 24 1.02 -8.38 12.81
CA GLY A 24 0.12 -9.32 12.15
C GLY A 24 -0.65 -8.76 10.96
N THR A 25 -0.44 -7.49 10.63
CA THR A 25 -1.11 -6.84 9.50
C THR A 25 -0.17 -6.76 8.31
N ALA A 26 -0.63 -7.24 7.16
CA ALA A 26 0.14 -7.16 5.92
C ALA A 26 0.05 -5.74 5.34
N VAL A 27 1.18 -5.10 5.12
CA VAL A 27 1.29 -3.72 4.65
C VAL A 27 2.14 -3.69 3.40
N LEU A 28 1.71 -2.91 2.41
CA LEU A 28 2.49 -2.65 1.20
C LEU A 28 2.89 -1.18 1.20
N LEU A 29 4.20 -0.94 1.17
CA LEU A 29 4.77 0.41 1.08
C LEU A 29 5.13 0.67 -0.37
N VAL A 30 4.63 1.77 -0.93
CA VAL A 30 4.81 2.12 -2.34
C VAL A 30 5.32 3.55 -2.43
N HIS A 31 6.37 3.75 -3.24
CA HIS A 31 6.86 5.08 -3.60
C HIS A 31 6.58 5.32 -5.07
N THR A 32 5.79 6.31 -5.39
CA THR A 32 5.42 6.63 -6.76
C THR A 32 5.10 8.11 -6.89
N GLU A 33 5.53 8.70 -7.98
CA GLU A 33 5.30 10.12 -8.29
C GLU A 33 5.70 11.06 -7.15
N GLY A 34 6.83 10.77 -6.53
CA GLY A 34 7.40 11.60 -5.48
C GLY A 34 6.73 11.47 -4.12
N LYS A 35 5.79 10.54 -3.97
CA LYS A 35 5.07 10.35 -2.71
C LYS A 35 5.14 8.91 -2.23
N ILE A 36 4.97 8.73 -0.94
CA ILE A 36 4.99 7.43 -0.29
C ILE A 36 3.58 7.10 0.21
N TYR A 37 3.12 5.91 -0.13
CA TYR A 37 1.81 5.42 0.29
C TYR A 37 1.97 4.10 1.01
N ALA A 38 1.10 3.84 1.97
CA ALA A 38 1.04 2.55 2.66
C ALA A 38 -0.40 2.07 2.65
N VAL A 39 -0.61 0.89 2.10
CA VAL A 39 -1.95 0.29 2.02
C VAL A 39 -1.87 -1.14 2.51
N GLU A 40 -3.01 -1.70 2.80
CA GLU A 40 -3.14 -3.11 3.14
C GLU A 40 -2.66 -3.96 1.95
N ASN A 41 -1.76 -4.92 2.21
CA ASN A 41 -1.21 -5.78 1.15
C ASN A 41 -2.16 -6.96 0.89
N LYS A 42 -3.34 -6.63 0.39
CA LYS A 42 -4.39 -7.62 0.21
C LYS A 42 -5.42 -7.06 -0.76
N CYS A 43 -5.72 -7.82 -1.82
CA CYS A 43 -6.80 -7.45 -2.72
C CYS A 43 -8.14 -7.58 -1.98
N GLY A 44 -8.99 -6.58 -2.08
CA GLY A 44 -10.30 -6.57 -1.41
C GLY A 44 -11.27 -7.62 -1.93
N HIS A 45 -10.94 -8.35 -2.98
CA HIS A 45 -11.80 -9.38 -3.56
C HIS A 45 -11.52 -10.77 -2.97
N PHE A 46 -10.27 -11.25 -3.05
CA PHE A 46 -9.93 -12.59 -2.57
C PHE A 46 -8.80 -12.61 -1.54
N GLY A 47 -8.38 -11.48 -1.05
CA GLY A 47 -7.28 -11.42 -0.12
C GLY A 47 -5.91 -11.77 -0.71
N ILE A 48 -5.77 -11.71 -2.02
CA ILE A 48 -4.52 -11.96 -2.72
C ILE A 48 -3.58 -10.77 -2.48
N ALA A 49 -2.31 -11.05 -2.19
CA ALA A 49 -1.33 -10.00 -1.95
C ALA A 49 -1.19 -9.08 -3.15
N LEU A 50 -1.17 -7.76 -2.90
CA LEU A 50 -1.06 -6.75 -3.95
C LEU A 50 0.38 -6.49 -4.40
N GLU A 51 1.38 -7.03 -3.70
CA GLU A 51 2.78 -6.77 -4.03
C GLU A 51 3.16 -7.23 -5.44
N THR A 52 2.42 -8.17 -6.03
CA THR A 52 2.62 -8.61 -7.41
C THR A 52 1.84 -7.77 -8.40
N GLY A 53 1.04 -6.81 -7.94
CA GLY A 53 0.25 -5.95 -8.79
C GLY A 53 1.08 -4.88 -9.49
N ARG A 54 0.45 -4.21 -10.46
CA ARG A 54 1.09 -3.14 -11.22
C ARG A 54 0.72 -1.78 -10.63
N VAL A 55 1.73 -0.97 -10.36
CA VAL A 55 1.53 0.43 -9.97
C VAL A 55 1.64 1.32 -11.20
N THR A 56 0.64 2.18 -11.42
CA THR A 56 0.64 3.17 -12.49
C THR A 56 0.14 4.48 -11.90
N GLY A 57 1.03 5.49 -11.83
CA GLY A 57 0.69 6.72 -11.13
C GLY A 57 0.38 6.43 -9.67
N ILE A 58 -0.80 6.82 -9.20
CA ILE A 58 -1.25 6.57 -7.82
C ILE A 58 -2.22 5.39 -7.73
N ARG A 59 -2.21 4.50 -8.73
CA ARG A 59 -3.09 3.33 -8.77
C ARG A 59 -2.30 2.06 -8.65
N ILE A 60 -2.89 1.05 -7.99
CA ILE A 60 -2.35 -0.30 -8.00
C ILE A 60 -3.42 -1.26 -8.51
N GLN A 61 -3.03 -2.13 -9.44
CA GLN A 61 -3.93 -3.11 -10.04
C GLN A 61 -3.58 -4.50 -9.55
N CYS A 62 -4.58 -5.23 -9.04
CA CYS A 62 -4.41 -6.61 -8.63
C CYS A 62 -4.05 -7.47 -9.83
N SER A 63 -3.00 -8.31 -9.70
CA SER A 63 -2.49 -9.13 -10.80
C SER A 63 -3.45 -10.25 -11.21
N GLN A 64 -4.34 -10.67 -10.33
CA GLN A 64 -5.20 -11.83 -10.57
C GLN A 64 -6.53 -11.45 -11.22
N HIS A 65 -7.15 -10.34 -10.80
CA HIS A 65 -8.51 -10.01 -11.21
C HIS A 65 -8.65 -8.62 -11.82
N GLY A 66 -7.58 -7.87 -11.91
CA GLY A 66 -7.59 -6.57 -12.54
C GLY A 66 -8.28 -5.46 -11.75
N ALA A 67 -8.67 -5.70 -10.50
CA ALA A 67 -9.23 -4.65 -9.66
C ALA A 67 -8.19 -3.57 -9.41
N GLU A 68 -8.57 -2.30 -9.56
CA GLU A 68 -7.68 -1.17 -9.35
C GLU A 68 -8.08 -0.38 -8.13
N PHE A 69 -7.09 0.08 -7.38
CA PHE A 69 -7.30 0.84 -6.15
C PHE A 69 -6.48 2.12 -6.20
N ASP A 70 -7.05 3.18 -5.61
CA ASP A 70 -6.35 4.44 -5.41
C ASP A 70 -5.43 4.28 -4.18
N LEU A 71 -4.13 4.51 -4.35
CA LEU A 71 -3.17 4.34 -3.26
C LEU A 71 -3.35 5.39 -2.15
N SER A 72 -3.90 6.55 -2.47
CA SER A 72 -4.08 7.61 -1.48
C SER A 72 -5.31 7.41 -0.61
N THR A 73 -6.35 6.76 -1.12
CA THR A 73 -7.63 6.59 -0.42
C THR A 73 -7.98 5.15 -0.14
N GLY A 74 -7.40 4.20 -0.89
CA GLY A 74 -7.76 2.79 -0.83
C GLY A 74 -9.04 2.45 -1.59
N GLN A 75 -9.69 3.42 -2.20
CA GLN A 75 -10.96 3.21 -2.89
C GLN A 75 -10.78 2.41 -4.18
N VAL A 76 -11.79 1.59 -4.50
CA VAL A 76 -11.82 0.86 -5.76
C VAL A 76 -12.09 1.86 -6.89
N ILE A 77 -11.24 1.84 -7.92
CA ILE A 77 -11.35 2.77 -9.05
C ILE A 77 -12.21 2.17 -10.16
N ASN A 78 -12.03 0.88 -10.44
CA ASN A 78 -12.80 0.21 -11.46
C ASN A 78 -13.66 -0.89 -10.83
N HIS A 79 -14.70 -1.30 -11.54
CA HIS A 79 -15.66 -2.29 -11.05
C HIS A 79 -15.62 -3.54 -11.90
N VAL A 80 -14.41 -4.05 -12.19
CA VAL A 80 -14.22 -5.27 -12.99
C VAL A 80 -14.61 -6.52 -12.23
N VAL A 81 -14.66 -6.44 -10.90
CA VAL A 81 -15.13 -7.53 -10.03
C VAL A 81 -16.27 -7.03 -9.17
N ALA A 82 -17.27 -7.91 -8.93
CA ALA A 82 -18.33 -7.61 -7.98
C ALA A 82 -17.80 -7.76 -6.56
N HIS A 83 -18.31 -6.98 -5.63
CA HIS A 83 -18.00 -7.12 -4.20
C HIS A 83 -16.49 -7.00 -3.90
N CYS A 84 -15.89 -5.89 -4.31
CA CYS A 84 -14.51 -5.59 -3.99
C CYS A 84 -14.47 -4.52 -2.90
N ASP A 85 -13.91 -4.88 -1.75
CA ASP A 85 -13.79 -3.94 -0.63
C ASP A 85 -12.65 -2.96 -0.87
N PRO A 86 -12.76 -1.72 -0.38
CA PRO A 86 -11.62 -0.79 -0.43
C PRO A 86 -10.47 -1.29 0.44
N LEU A 87 -9.26 -0.84 0.12
CA LEU A 87 -8.08 -1.15 0.92
C LEU A 87 -8.01 -0.25 2.15
N ARG A 88 -7.53 -0.81 3.26
CA ARG A 88 -7.16 0.00 4.40
C ARG A 88 -5.88 0.77 4.04
N THR A 89 -5.83 2.04 4.40
CA THR A 89 -4.63 2.87 4.24
C THR A 89 -4.02 3.14 5.60
N PHE A 90 -2.70 3.42 5.61
CA PHE A 90 -1.96 3.70 6.83
C PHE A 90 -1.31 5.06 6.71
N LEU A 91 -1.17 5.76 7.83
CA LEU A 91 -0.50 7.05 7.86
C LEU A 91 1.02 6.83 7.72
N VAL A 92 1.59 7.39 6.67
CA VAL A 92 3.04 7.36 6.44
C VAL A 92 3.67 8.50 7.22
N VAL A 93 4.70 8.19 7.99
CA VAL A 93 5.41 9.15 8.84
C VAL A 93 6.90 9.07 8.54
N SER A 94 7.53 10.24 8.42
CA SER A 94 8.99 10.35 8.28
C SER A 94 9.58 10.91 9.57
N ARG A 95 10.63 10.27 10.06
CA ARG A 95 11.39 10.72 11.24
C ARG A 95 12.87 10.74 10.88
N GLY A 96 13.39 11.91 10.51
CA GLY A 96 14.75 12.02 9.99
C GLY A 96 14.87 11.21 8.71
N ASP A 97 15.76 10.23 8.68
CA ASP A 97 15.93 9.35 7.52
C ASP A 97 15.01 8.13 7.55
N GLU A 98 14.26 7.94 8.62
CA GLU A 98 13.39 6.79 8.78
C GLU A 98 12.00 7.07 8.20
N VAL A 99 11.45 6.08 7.49
CA VAL A 99 10.10 6.13 6.95
C VAL A 99 9.34 4.92 7.47
N GLY A 100 8.16 5.16 7.96
CA GLY A 100 7.33 4.10 8.49
C GLY A 100 5.87 4.50 8.51
N ILE A 101 5.10 3.75 9.28
CA ILE A 101 3.66 3.99 9.42
C ILE A 101 3.29 4.10 10.89
N GLU A 102 2.16 4.73 11.15
CA GLU A 102 1.53 4.70 12.45
C GLU A 102 0.29 3.83 12.40
N ILE A 103 0.16 2.95 13.37
CA ILE A 103 -1.02 2.09 13.51
C ILE A 103 -1.71 2.45 14.81
N ILE A 104 -3.04 2.63 14.73
CA ILE A 104 -3.90 2.88 15.89
C ILE A 104 -4.31 1.54 16.48
N GLY A 105 -4.09 1.38 17.75
CA GLY A 105 -4.51 0.18 18.47
C GLY A 105 -3.38 -0.55 19.19
#